data_fdfc176795d40b2e0f54cafd24766fc1
#
_entry.id   fdfc176795d40b2e0f54cafd24766fc1
#
_cell.length_a   1.000
_cell.length_b   1.000
_cell.length_c   1.000
_cell.angle_alpha   90.00
_cell.angle_beta   90.00
_cell.angle_gamma   90.00
#
_symmetry.space_group_name_H-M   'P 1'
#
loop_
_entity.id
_entity.type
_entity.pdbx_description
1 polymer ?
#
loop_
_entity_poly.entity_id
_entity_poly.type
_entity_poly.pdbx_seq_one_letter_code
_entity_poly.pdbx_strand_id
1 'polypeptide(L)'
;MQPAPVSIEEKSMIDSMLLDHVTKVDEIFRNMAKAVSSLTHNLSVATSAGIKKKFNYIRFLPLDGERAILLVVTDRGDVSNAVVEIPKGSTFDEMQLLADRMNHFLHGRDIDSMDEKEILTFQKDIEKNLSPYVNVFKTLQRVLTPQQEVYSGGASQLIEQPEFKNVEKMQDILNLLEQRDMLESMLLSSSDQPIAVHIGTENPMKSLSDLSIVRAQFSSGGRVIGSVAVLGPTRMQYSKIIGMMRFMQDRLDQLLKNKE
;
A
#
# COMPACT_ATOMS: atom_id res chain seq x y z
N MET A 1 -21.83 -4.20 -17.28
CA MET A 1 -22.37 -2.82 -17.13
C MET A 1 -21.58 -1.86 -18.00
N GLN A 2 -22.25 -0.95 -18.73
CA GLN A 2 -21.56 0.09 -19.48
C GLN A 2 -21.23 1.26 -18.53
N PRO A 3 -19.99 1.84 -18.58
CA PRO A 3 -19.61 2.97 -17.77
C PRO A 3 -20.39 4.24 -18.20
N ALA A 4 -20.83 5.03 -17.23
CA ALA A 4 -21.38 6.35 -17.50
C ALA A 4 -20.26 7.37 -17.75
N PRO A 5 -20.47 8.37 -18.60
CA PRO A 5 -19.50 9.45 -18.78
C PRO A 5 -19.36 10.27 -17.47
N VAL A 6 -18.12 10.60 -17.15
CA VAL A 6 -17.80 11.47 -16.00
C VAL A 6 -18.01 12.93 -16.41
N SER A 7 -18.70 13.74 -15.60
CA SER A 7 -18.94 15.16 -15.90
C SER A 7 -17.64 15.98 -15.89
N ILE A 8 -17.67 17.17 -16.48
CA ILE A 8 -16.51 18.08 -16.51
C ILE A 8 -16.10 18.50 -15.09
N GLU A 9 -17.09 18.74 -14.23
CA GLU A 9 -16.87 19.13 -12.82
C GLU A 9 -16.22 18.00 -12.03
N GLU A 10 -16.72 16.76 -12.19
CA GLU A 10 -16.14 15.57 -11.56
C GLU A 10 -14.71 15.31 -12.04
N LYS A 11 -14.42 15.47 -13.34
CA LYS A 11 -13.06 15.37 -13.89
C LYS A 11 -12.14 16.41 -13.30
N SER A 12 -12.58 17.67 -13.24
CA SER A 12 -11.80 18.75 -12.64
C SER A 12 -11.49 18.49 -11.17
N MET A 13 -12.47 17.97 -10.41
CA MET A 13 -12.27 17.62 -9.01
C MET A 13 -11.28 16.47 -8.83
N ILE A 14 -11.38 15.42 -9.65
CA ILE A 14 -10.43 14.31 -9.64
C ILE A 14 -9.02 14.81 -10.00
N ASP A 15 -8.90 15.62 -11.05
CA ASP A 15 -7.61 16.16 -11.49
C ASP A 15 -6.97 17.03 -10.41
N SER A 16 -7.72 17.91 -9.75
CA SER A 16 -7.17 18.75 -8.67
C SER A 16 -6.66 17.91 -7.51
N MET A 17 -7.35 16.84 -7.12
CA MET A 17 -6.93 15.95 -6.03
C MET A 17 -5.75 15.06 -6.41
N LEU A 18 -5.58 14.70 -7.69
CA LEU A 18 -4.47 13.88 -8.16
C LEU A 18 -3.22 14.69 -8.48
N LEU A 19 -3.36 15.96 -8.87
CA LEU A 19 -2.27 16.79 -9.35
C LEU A 19 -1.61 17.67 -8.27
N ASP A 20 -2.23 17.85 -7.09
CA ASP A 20 -1.70 18.67 -6.01
C ASP A 20 -0.37 18.09 -5.46
N HIS A 21 0.74 18.51 -6.12
CA HIS A 21 2.13 18.29 -5.68
C HIS A 21 2.48 16.87 -5.17
N VAL A 22 1.79 15.86 -5.69
CA VAL A 22 1.97 14.49 -5.21
C VAL A 22 3.25 13.90 -5.79
N THR A 23 4.22 13.70 -4.93
CA THR A 23 5.51 13.05 -5.28
C THR A 23 5.49 11.55 -5.01
N LYS A 24 4.59 11.08 -4.12
CA LYS A 24 4.52 9.69 -3.67
C LYS A 24 3.25 9.00 -4.17
N VAL A 25 3.39 7.76 -4.62
CA VAL A 25 2.26 6.95 -5.09
C VAL A 25 1.22 6.72 -3.99
N ASP A 26 1.66 6.57 -2.75
CA ASP A 26 0.79 6.41 -1.58
C ASP A 26 -0.19 7.59 -1.42
N GLU A 27 0.30 8.81 -1.63
CA GLU A 27 -0.54 10.01 -1.57
C GLU A 27 -1.58 10.04 -2.71
N ILE A 28 -1.22 9.53 -3.91
CA ILE A 28 -2.16 9.40 -5.02
C ILE A 28 -3.32 8.51 -4.61
N PHE A 29 -3.05 7.31 -4.06
CA PHE A 29 -4.11 6.39 -3.64
C PHE A 29 -4.95 6.93 -2.48
N ARG A 30 -4.33 7.62 -1.53
CA ARG A 30 -5.04 8.34 -0.47
C ARG A 30 -6.00 9.39 -1.03
N ASN A 31 -5.55 10.18 -1.99
CA ASN A 31 -6.35 11.21 -2.64
C ASN A 31 -7.45 10.61 -3.51
N MET A 32 -7.18 9.49 -4.21
CA MET A 32 -8.20 8.74 -4.94
C MET A 32 -9.33 8.27 -4.01
N ALA A 33 -9.00 7.68 -2.85
CA ALA A 33 -10.02 7.25 -1.90
C ALA A 33 -10.92 8.43 -1.47
N LYS A 34 -10.32 9.58 -1.16
CA LYS A 34 -11.07 10.80 -0.79
C LYS A 34 -11.95 11.31 -1.94
N ALA A 35 -11.40 11.41 -3.15
CA ALA A 35 -12.13 11.90 -4.32
C ALA A 35 -13.33 11.02 -4.63
N VAL A 36 -13.12 9.71 -4.69
CA VAL A 36 -14.19 8.74 -4.97
C VAL A 36 -15.26 8.78 -3.91
N SER A 37 -14.89 8.81 -2.64
CA SER A 37 -15.85 8.93 -1.54
C SER A 37 -16.69 10.20 -1.64
N SER A 38 -16.06 11.34 -1.87
CA SER A 38 -16.74 12.64 -1.97
C SER A 38 -17.73 12.69 -3.15
N LEU A 39 -17.38 12.08 -4.27
CA LEU A 39 -18.21 12.07 -5.48
C LEU A 39 -19.32 11.03 -5.47
N THR A 40 -19.14 9.94 -4.75
CA THR A 40 -20.10 8.81 -4.72
C THR A 40 -20.95 8.77 -3.47
N HIS A 41 -20.57 9.51 -2.42
CA HIS A 41 -21.15 9.44 -1.08
C HIS A 41 -21.17 8.02 -0.50
N ASN A 42 -20.15 7.23 -0.84
CA ASN A 42 -19.95 5.87 -0.35
C ASN A 42 -18.60 5.76 0.38
N LEU A 43 -18.41 4.68 1.12
CA LEU A 43 -17.12 4.34 1.68
C LEU A 43 -16.16 3.99 0.53
N SER A 44 -15.01 4.62 0.51
CA SER A 44 -13.92 4.24 -0.41
C SER A 44 -12.71 3.79 0.39
N VAL A 45 -12.10 2.72 -0.08
CA VAL A 45 -10.83 2.20 0.46
C VAL A 45 -9.83 2.07 -0.68
N ALA A 46 -8.59 2.38 -0.41
CA ALA A 46 -7.51 2.28 -1.39
C ALA A 46 -6.25 1.72 -0.75
N THR A 47 -5.45 1.03 -1.53
CA THR A 47 -4.09 0.64 -1.14
C THR A 47 -3.15 0.85 -2.31
N SER A 48 -1.94 1.32 -2.01
CA SER A 48 -0.84 1.22 -2.95
C SER A 48 -0.22 -0.18 -2.82
N ALA A 49 -0.02 -0.89 -3.92
CA ALA A 49 0.91 -1.99 -3.94
C ALA A 49 2.29 -1.35 -3.82
N GLY A 50 2.87 -1.36 -2.65
CA GLY A 50 4.12 -0.66 -2.39
C GLY A 50 5.09 -0.85 -3.55
N ILE A 51 5.50 0.24 -4.18
CA ILE A 51 6.41 0.15 -5.33
C ILE A 51 7.69 -0.49 -4.79
N LYS A 52 8.08 -1.62 -5.39
CA LYS A 52 9.32 -2.29 -5.06
C LYS A 52 10.46 -1.28 -5.10
N LYS A 53 11.08 -1.08 -3.95
CA LYS A 53 12.17 -0.16 -3.77
C LYS A 53 13.47 -0.96 -3.85
N LYS A 54 14.38 -0.55 -4.71
CA LYS A 54 15.69 -1.14 -4.70
C LYS A 54 16.49 -0.58 -3.53
N PHE A 55 17.20 -1.45 -2.89
CA PHE A 55 18.12 -1.08 -1.84
C PHE A 55 19.26 -0.22 -2.43
N ASN A 56 19.55 0.91 -1.82
CA ASN A 56 20.71 1.73 -2.17
C ASN A 56 21.81 1.56 -1.13
N TYR A 57 21.59 2.03 0.10
CA TYR A 57 22.53 1.81 1.18
C TYR A 57 21.89 1.87 2.57
N ILE A 58 22.60 1.29 3.56
CA ILE A 58 22.31 1.44 4.98
C ILE A 58 23.46 2.10 5.71
N ARG A 59 23.14 2.73 6.84
CA ARG A 59 24.10 3.25 7.79
C ARG A 59 23.57 3.12 9.20
N PHE A 60 24.47 2.84 10.16
CA PHE A 60 24.15 2.95 11.57
C PHE A 60 24.58 4.32 12.09
N LEU A 61 23.74 4.90 12.93
CA LEU A 61 24.04 6.11 13.69
C LEU A 61 23.99 5.75 15.18
N PRO A 62 24.99 6.13 15.99
CA PRO A 62 24.96 5.83 17.41
C PRO A 62 23.80 6.58 18.06
N LEU A 63 23.01 5.88 18.89
CA LEU A 63 21.95 6.49 19.69
C LEU A 63 22.39 6.58 21.15
N ASP A 64 22.83 5.47 21.71
CA ASP A 64 23.43 5.34 23.04
C ASP A 64 24.41 4.14 23.07
N GLY A 65 24.88 3.74 24.26
CA GLY A 65 25.85 2.64 24.39
C GLY A 65 25.28 1.25 24.05
N GLU A 66 23.94 1.10 23.93
CA GLU A 66 23.27 -0.19 23.70
C GLU A 66 22.43 -0.18 22.43
N ARG A 67 22.16 0.99 21.83
CA ARG A 67 21.27 1.13 20.67
C ARG A 67 21.88 1.98 19.58
N ALA A 68 21.50 1.66 18.35
CA ALA A 68 21.82 2.45 17.17
C ALA A 68 20.56 2.69 16.34
N ILE A 69 20.58 3.72 15.53
CA ILE A 69 19.56 3.96 14.49
C ILE A 69 20.07 3.32 13.20
N LEU A 70 19.35 2.34 12.70
CA LEU A 70 19.51 1.82 11.35
C LEU A 70 18.84 2.80 10.38
N LEU A 71 19.62 3.44 9.54
CA LEU A 71 19.14 4.28 8.44
C LEU A 71 19.19 3.47 7.14
N VAL A 72 18.09 3.42 6.42
CA VAL A 72 17.96 2.70 5.14
C VAL A 72 17.58 3.70 4.05
N VAL A 73 18.33 3.74 2.98
CA VAL A 73 18.08 4.59 1.82
C VAL A 73 17.81 3.72 0.60
N THR A 74 16.77 4.06 -0.15
CA THR A 74 16.39 3.37 -1.39
C THR A 74 16.90 4.11 -2.62
N ASP A 75 16.85 3.48 -3.78
CA ASP A 75 17.22 4.05 -5.09
C ASP A 75 16.41 5.30 -5.47
N ARG A 76 15.24 5.47 -4.86
CA ARG A 76 14.36 6.65 -5.06
C ARG A 76 14.61 7.78 -4.07
N GLY A 77 15.60 7.63 -3.19
CA GLY A 77 15.90 8.60 -2.15
C GLY A 77 14.95 8.55 -0.94
N ASP A 78 14.06 7.55 -0.86
CA ASP A 78 13.27 7.34 0.36
C ASP A 78 14.21 6.94 1.50
N VAL A 79 14.01 7.55 2.65
CA VAL A 79 14.77 7.29 3.86
C VAL A 79 13.83 6.68 4.89
N SER A 80 14.18 5.49 5.35
CA SER A 80 13.49 4.81 6.45
C SER A 80 14.47 4.61 7.60
N ASN A 81 13.97 4.58 8.83
CA ASN A 81 14.80 4.37 10.00
C ASN A 81 14.16 3.39 10.98
N ALA A 82 14.99 2.72 11.77
CA ALA A 82 14.56 1.89 12.88
C ALA A 82 15.60 1.91 13.98
N VAL A 83 15.17 1.80 15.23
CA VAL A 83 16.08 1.59 16.35
C VAL A 83 16.42 0.11 16.43
N VAL A 84 17.70 -0.20 16.54
CA VAL A 84 18.23 -1.55 16.71
C VAL A 84 19.11 -1.62 17.95
N GLU A 85 19.11 -2.76 18.62
CA GLU A 85 20.02 -3.01 19.73
C GLU A 85 21.40 -3.40 19.21
N ILE A 86 22.44 -2.86 19.82
CA ILE A 86 23.81 -3.31 19.61
C ILE A 86 23.98 -4.64 20.35
N PRO A 87 24.35 -5.73 19.68
CA PRO A 87 24.52 -7.01 20.34
C PRO A 87 25.54 -6.95 21.48
N LYS A 88 25.24 -7.64 22.57
CA LYS A 88 26.15 -7.67 23.74
C LYS A 88 27.52 -8.15 23.33
N GLY A 89 28.56 -7.39 23.72
CA GLY A 89 29.94 -7.69 23.38
C GLY A 89 30.39 -7.20 22.02
N SER A 90 29.50 -6.55 21.25
CA SER A 90 29.84 -5.92 19.97
C SER A 90 30.11 -4.43 20.14
N THR A 91 30.93 -3.91 19.24
CA THR A 91 31.26 -2.49 19.17
C THR A 91 30.48 -1.80 18.07
N PHE A 92 30.40 -0.47 18.13
CA PHE A 92 29.79 0.31 17.04
C PHE A 92 30.56 0.17 15.72
N ASP A 93 31.87 0.00 15.77
CA ASP A 93 32.71 -0.21 14.57
C ASP A 93 32.39 -1.54 13.89
N GLU A 94 32.06 -2.59 14.64
CA GLU A 94 31.59 -3.85 14.08
C GLU A 94 30.22 -3.71 13.44
N MET A 95 29.33 -2.87 13.98
CA MET A 95 28.06 -2.51 13.33
C MET A 95 28.28 -1.79 11.99
N GLN A 96 29.27 -0.89 11.91
CA GLN A 96 29.60 -0.22 10.65
C GLN A 96 30.17 -1.20 9.62
N LEU A 97 31.02 -2.12 10.04
CA LEU A 97 31.55 -3.18 9.17
C LEU A 97 30.42 -4.08 8.64
N LEU A 98 29.40 -4.37 9.47
CA LEU A 98 28.22 -5.08 9.04
C LEU A 98 27.46 -4.27 7.97
N ALA A 99 27.25 -2.96 8.19
CA ALA A 99 26.62 -2.10 7.21
C ALA A 99 27.34 -2.11 5.86
N ASP A 100 28.68 -2.03 5.87
CA ASP A 100 29.50 -2.07 4.64
C ASP A 100 29.33 -3.39 3.89
N ARG A 101 29.31 -4.52 4.57
CA ARG A 101 29.07 -5.84 3.97
C ARG A 101 27.66 -5.94 3.39
N MET A 102 26.64 -5.47 4.13
CA MET A 102 25.27 -5.44 3.65
C MET A 102 25.13 -4.52 2.44
N ASN A 103 25.76 -3.36 2.44
CA ASN A 103 25.80 -2.43 1.32
C ASN A 103 26.39 -3.09 0.08
N HIS A 104 27.53 -3.78 0.22
CA HIS A 104 28.16 -4.49 -0.90
C HIS A 104 27.26 -5.59 -1.49
N PHE A 105 26.58 -6.35 -0.62
CA PHE A 105 25.75 -7.47 -1.05
C PHE A 105 24.41 -7.03 -1.64
N LEU A 106 23.76 -6.02 -1.05
CA LEU A 106 22.38 -5.63 -1.37
C LEU A 106 22.29 -4.49 -2.40
N HIS A 107 23.40 -3.77 -2.68
CA HIS A 107 23.35 -2.58 -3.54
C HIS A 107 22.73 -2.87 -4.90
N GLY A 108 21.72 -2.08 -5.27
CA GLY A 108 21.00 -2.20 -6.55
C GLY A 108 20.09 -3.42 -6.68
N ARG A 109 19.99 -4.26 -5.63
CA ARG A 109 19.11 -5.42 -5.62
C ARG A 109 17.72 -5.06 -5.13
N ASP A 110 16.73 -5.74 -5.68
CA ASP A 110 15.37 -5.78 -5.18
C ASP A 110 15.30 -6.95 -4.17
N ILE A 111 15.18 -6.63 -2.90
CA ILE A 111 15.19 -7.62 -1.81
C ILE A 111 14.03 -8.62 -1.95
N ASP A 112 12.89 -8.17 -2.44
CA ASP A 112 11.73 -9.04 -2.67
C ASP A 112 11.92 -9.99 -3.87
N SER A 113 12.89 -9.73 -4.74
CA SER A 113 13.21 -10.58 -5.89
C SER A 113 14.36 -11.54 -5.63
N MET A 114 15.02 -11.43 -4.47
CA MET A 114 16.06 -12.38 -4.07
C MET A 114 15.44 -13.77 -3.87
N ASP A 115 16.06 -14.77 -4.47
CA ASP A 115 15.61 -16.14 -4.25
C ASP A 115 15.92 -16.62 -2.82
N GLU A 116 15.17 -17.63 -2.36
CA GLU A 116 15.39 -18.18 -1.01
C GLU A 116 16.83 -18.65 -0.79
N LYS A 117 17.52 -19.11 -1.84
CA LYS A 117 18.91 -19.59 -1.74
C LYS A 117 19.88 -18.45 -1.55
N GLU A 118 19.66 -17.31 -2.23
CA GLU A 118 20.48 -16.10 -2.05
C GLU A 118 20.33 -15.54 -0.64
N ILE A 119 19.08 -15.48 -0.15
CA ILE A 119 18.77 -15.03 1.22
C ILE A 119 19.39 -15.98 2.24
N LEU A 120 19.22 -17.31 2.08
CA LEU A 120 19.81 -18.31 2.97
C LEU A 120 21.33 -18.32 2.92
N THR A 121 21.94 -18.09 1.77
CA THR A 121 23.39 -18.02 1.63
C THR A 121 23.93 -16.80 2.38
N PHE A 122 23.28 -15.66 2.22
CA PHE A 122 23.63 -14.45 2.93
C PHE A 122 23.38 -14.56 4.43
N GLN A 123 22.27 -15.18 4.86
CA GLN A 123 21.99 -15.47 6.27
C GLN A 123 23.06 -16.40 6.88
N LYS A 124 23.45 -17.46 6.17
CA LYS A 124 24.50 -18.37 6.64
C LYS A 124 25.87 -17.70 6.76
N ASP A 125 26.16 -16.77 5.88
CA ASP A 125 27.40 -16.00 5.93
C ASP A 125 27.39 -15.02 7.13
N ILE A 126 26.23 -14.41 7.40
CA ILE A 126 25.98 -13.60 8.60
C ILE A 126 26.02 -14.48 9.86
N GLU A 127 25.32 -15.62 9.87
CA GLU A 127 25.28 -16.52 11.02
C GLU A 127 26.65 -17.08 11.41
N LYS A 128 27.48 -17.45 10.43
CA LYS A 128 28.84 -17.96 10.71
C LYS A 128 29.78 -16.91 11.30
N ASN A 129 29.67 -15.66 10.83
CA ASN A 129 30.63 -14.61 11.16
C ASN A 129 30.00 -13.51 12.03
N LEU A 130 28.68 -13.41 12.07
CA LEU A 130 27.92 -12.27 12.59
C LEU A 130 26.61 -12.71 13.29
N SER A 131 26.59 -13.91 13.86
CA SER A 131 25.43 -14.48 14.58
C SER A 131 24.70 -13.50 15.52
N PRO A 132 25.39 -12.57 16.22
CA PRO A 132 24.72 -11.59 17.07
C PRO A 132 23.82 -10.61 16.30
N TYR A 133 24.00 -10.45 14.99
CA TYR A 133 23.35 -9.41 14.17
C TYR A 133 22.10 -9.88 13.41
N VAL A 134 21.62 -11.10 13.66
CA VAL A 134 20.39 -11.63 13.00
C VAL A 134 19.18 -10.72 13.20
N ASN A 135 19.04 -10.08 14.36
CA ASN A 135 17.95 -9.14 14.64
C ASN A 135 18.06 -7.86 13.80
N VAL A 136 19.26 -7.41 13.50
CA VAL A 136 19.48 -6.26 12.61
C VAL A 136 19.00 -6.58 11.20
N PHE A 137 19.31 -7.78 10.70
CA PHE A 137 18.85 -8.23 9.38
C PHE A 137 17.32 -8.35 9.29
N LYS A 138 16.68 -8.94 10.32
CA LYS A 138 15.22 -8.99 10.41
C LYS A 138 14.58 -7.60 10.41
N THR A 139 15.20 -6.66 11.12
CA THR A 139 14.75 -5.27 11.14
C THR A 139 14.91 -4.62 9.77
N LEU A 140 16.04 -4.87 9.09
CA LEU A 140 16.25 -4.38 7.72
C LEU A 140 15.16 -4.92 6.76
N GLN A 141 14.90 -6.23 6.78
CA GLN A 141 13.83 -6.82 5.97
C GLN A 141 12.49 -6.14 6.25
N ARG A 142 12.12 -5.97 7.53
CA ARG A 142 10.86 -5.31 7.91
C ARG A 142 10.78 -3.86 7.41
N VAL A 143 11.89 -3.11 7.46
CA VAL A 143 11.95 -1.71 7.01
C VAL A 143 11.87 -1.61 5.49
N LEU A 144 12.44 -2.58 4.78
CA LEU A 144 12.46 -2.61 3.31
C LEU A 144 11.22 -3.27 2.71
N THR A 145 10.55 -4.14 3.46
CA THR A 145 9.27 -4.70 3.01
C THR A 145 8.27 -3.55 2.85
N PRO A 146 7.72 -3.33 1.65
CA PRO A 146 6.75 -2.27 1.44
C PRO A 146 5.57 -2.49 2.39
N GLN A 147 5.39 -1.59 3.36
CA GLN A 147 4.17 -1.60 4.14
C GLN A 147 3.06 -1.09 3.23
N GLN A 148 2.15 -1.98 2.88
CA GLN A 148 0.94 -1.61 2.17
C GLN A 148 0.08 -0.79 3.13
N GLU A 149 -0.11 0.48 2.84
CA GLU A 149 -1.01 1.31 3.62
C GLU A 149 -2.41 1.25 3.02
N VAL A 150 -3.41 0.99 3.87
CA VAL A 150 -4.81 1.07 3.49
C VAL A 150 -5.34 2.44 3.90
N TYR A 151 -5.86 3.15 2.92
CA TYR A 151 -6.50 4.45 3.10
C TYR A 151 -8.00 4.29 2.99
N SER A 152 -8.75 4.97 3.85
CA SER A 152 -10.21 4.98 3.78
C SER A 152 -10.75 6.41 3.76
N GLY A 153 -11.92 6.59 3.13
CA GLY A 153 -12.67 7.82 3.13
C GLY A 153 -14.16 7.55 3.06
N GLY A 154 -14.98 8.41 3.69
CA GLY A 154 -16.42 8.34 3.58
C GLY A 154 -17.14 7.33 4.48
N ALA A 155 -16.53 6.87 5.54
CA ALA A 155 -17.18 5.98 6.51
C ALA A 155 -18.46 6.63 7.09
N SER A 156 -18.41 7.92 7.44
CA SER A 156 -19.57 8.66 7.93
C SER A 156 -20.69 8.74 6.89
N GLN A 157 -20.35 8.95 5.62
CA GLN A 157 -21.32 9.03 4.53
C GLN A 157 -22.03 7.70 4.30
N LEU A 158 -21.33 6.58 4.45
CA LEU A 158 -21.94 5.26 4.35
C LEU A 158 -22.89 5.01 5.52
N ILE A 159 -22.50 5.34 6.73
CA ILE A 159 -23.31 5.16 7.95
C ILE A 159 -24.59 6.01 7.92
N GLU A 160 -24.56 7.19 7.28
CA GLU A 160 -25.74 8.05 7.12
C GLU A 160 -26.79 7.48 6.19
N GLN A 161 -26.46 6.50 5.34
CA GLN A 161 -27.41 5.90 4.41
C GLN A 161 -28.45 5.05 5.14
N PRO A 162 -29.71 5.08 4.68
CA PRO A 162 -30.83 4.41 5.37
C PRO A 162 -30.59 2.93 5.68
N GLU A 163 -29.88 2.23 4.81
CA GLU A 163 -29.58 0.81 4.89
C GLU A 163 -28.66 0.47 6.06
N PHE A 164 -27.86 1.44 6.53
CA PHE A 164 -26.81 1.27 7.55
C PHE A 164 -27.13 2.01 8.87
N LYS A 165 -28.35 2.50 9.05
CA LYS A 165 -28.79 3.15 10.30
C LYS A 165 -28.97 2.19 11.47
N ASN A 166 -28.91 0.89 11.25
CA ASN A 166 -28.92 -0.11 12.31
C ASN A 166 -27.54 -0.20 12.99
N VAL A 167 -27.53 -0.24 14.32
CA VAL A 167 -26.30 -0.28 15.14
C VAL A 167 -25.42 -1.50 14.78
N GLU A 168 -26.02 -2.67 14.53
CA GLU A 168 -25.30 -3.88 14.16
C GLU A 168 -24.54 -3.69 12.84
N LYS A 169 -25.21 -3.18 11.80
CA LYS A 169 -24.58 -2.92 10.50
C LYS A 169 -23.50 -1.85 10.57
N MET A 170 -23.70 -0.84 11.41
CA MET A 170 -22.70 0.18 11.68
C MET A 170 -21.45 -0.43 12.32
N GLN A 171 -21.63 -1.31 13.31
CA GLN A 171 -20.52 -2.04 13.94
C GLN A 171 -19.78 -2.92 12.93
N ASP A 172 -20.49 -3.61 12.04
CA ASP A 172 -19.87 -4.45 11.00
C ASP A 172 -18.97 -3.62 10.06
N ILE A 173 -19.43 -2.42 9.66
CA ILE A 173 -18.62 -1.50 8.83
C ILE A 173 -17.38 -1.01 9.59
N LEU A 174 -17.53 -0.62 10.84
CA LEU A 174 -16.41 -0.17 11.68
C LEU A 174 -15.41 -1.30 11.90
N ASN A 175 -15.89 -2.51 12.24
CA ASN A 175 -15.05 -3.69 12.38
C ASN A 175 -14.30 -4.03 11.09
N LEU A 176 -14.95 -3.89 9.93
CA LEU A 176 -14.28 -4.08 8.64
C LEU A 176 -13.13 -3.08 8.45
N LEU A 177 -13.34 -1.81 8.80
CA LEU A 177 -12.31 -0.77 8.67
C LEU A 177 -11.13 -0.97 9.62
N GLU A 178 -11.35 -1.62 10.77
CA GLU A 178 -10.28 -1.98 11.72
C GLU A 178 -9.49 -3.22 11.27
N GLN A 179 -10.10 -4.10 10.47
CA GLN A 179 -9.47 -5.33 9.97
C GLN A 179 -8.62 -5.06 8.73
N ARG A 180 -7.44 -4.51 8.92
CA ARG A 180 -6.53 -4.09 7.86
C ARG A 180 -6.19 -5.22 6.88
N ASP A 181 -5.83 -6.39 7.41
CA ASP A 181 -5.47 -7.56 6.58
C ASP A 181 -6.62 -8.01 5.67
N MET A 182 -7.85 -7.88 6.16
CA MET A 182 -9.06 -8.22 5.40
C MET A 182 -9.29 -7.22 4.25
N LEU A 183 -9.12 -5.93 4.52
CA LEU A 183 -9.20 -4.89 3.48
C LEU A 183 -8.11 -5.05 2.43
N GLU A 184 -6.88 -5.35 2.84
CA GLU A 184 -5.77 -5.61 1.92
C GLU A 184 -6.07 -6.82 1.02
N SER A 185 -6.50 -7.94 1.60
CA SER A 185 -6.85 -9.13 0.83
C SER A 185 -7.97 -8.89 -0.17
N MET A 186 -8.96 -8.06 0.20
CA MET A 186 -10.06 -7.67 -0.68
C MET A 186 -9.56 -6.78 -1.84
N LEU A 187 -8.68 -5.82 -1.54
CA LEU A 187 -8.16 -4.87 -2.51
C LEU A 187 -7.18 -5.52 -3.49
N LEU A 188 -6.37 -6.46 -3.03
CA LEU A 188 -5.30 -7.08 -3.80
C LEU A 188 -5.68 -8.44 -4.39
N SER A 189 -6.90 -8.95 -4.10
CA SER A 189 -7.34 -10.22 -4.68
C SER A 189 -7.17 -10.19 -6.21
N SER A 190 -6.57 -11.25 -6.75
CA SER A 190 -6.38 -11.37 -8.20
C SER A 190 -7.73 -11.39 -8.93
N SER A 191 -7.86 -10.56 -9.94
CA SER A 191 -8.99 -10.55 -10.86
C SER A 191 -8.45 -10.40 -12.27
N ASP A 192 -8.95 -11.20 -13.18
CA ASP A 192 -8.61 -11.09 -14.61
C ASP A 192 -9.16 -9.79 -15.24
N GLN A 193 -10.03 -9.08 -14.52
CA GLN A 193 -10.60 -7.83 -14.98
C GLN A 193 -10.06 -6.65 -14.20
N PRO A 194 -9.68 -5.55 -14.88
CA PRO A 194 -9.18 -4.33 -14.25
C PRO A 194 -10.21 -3.67 -13.33
N ILE A 195 -11.51 -3.89 -13.57
CA ILE A 195 -12.60 -3.46 -12.69
C ILE A 195 -13.50 -4.65 -12.39
N ALA A 196 -13.67 -4.98 -11.11
CA ALA A 196 -14.53 -6.04 -10.61
C ALA A 196 -15.71 -5.44 -9.81
N VAL A 197 -16.88 -6.04 -9.97
CA VAL A 197 -18.12 -5.64 -9.26
C VAL A 197 -18.71 -6.88 -8.59
N HIS A 198 -18.93 -6.79 -7.29
CA HIS A 198 -19.63 -7.81 -6.50
C HIS A 198 -20.83 -7.19 -5.81
N ILE A 199 -22.01 -7.75 -6.00
CA ILE A 199 -23.28 -7.19 -5.52
C ILE A 199 -23.86 -8.10 -4.42
N GLY A 200 -23.97 -7.58 -3.20
CA GLY A 200 -24.63 -8.28 -2.12
C GLY A 200 -24.02 -9.66 -1.85
N THR A 201 -24.77 -10.71 -2.05
CA THR A 201 -24.36 -12.11 -1.79
C THR A 201 -23.29 -12.64 -2.75
N GLU A 202 -22.94 -11.91 -3.81
CA GLU A 202 -21.82 -12.23 -4.70
C GLU A 202 -20.46 -11.96 -4.03
N ASN A 203 -20.45 -11.22 -2.92
CA ASN A 203 -19.23 -10.97 -2.16
C ASN A 203 -18.66 -12.28 -1.61
N PRO A 204 -17.35 -12.50 -1.77
CA PRO A 204 -16.70 -13.71 -1.25
C PRO A 204 -16.75 -13.79 0.28
N MET A 205 -16.94 -12.64 0.94
CA MET A 205 -17.04 -12.53 2.40
C MET A 205 -18.50 -12.40 2.81
N LYS A 206 -19.03 -13.35 3.57
CA LYS A 206 -20.42 -13.36 4.04
C LYS A 206 -20.78 -12.13 4.88
N SER A 207 -19.84 -11.59 5.64
CA SER A 207 -20.01 -10.36 6.43
C SER A 207 -20.30 -9.12 5.57
N LEU A 208 -20.03 -9.18 4.28
CA LEU A 208 -20.25 -8.08 3.32
C LEU A 208 -21.47 -8.33 2.40
N SER A 209 -22.34 -9.32 2.74
CA SER A 209 -23.50 -9.67 1.91
C SER A 209 -24.53 -8.54 1.77
N ASP A 210 -24.55 -7.58 2.67
CA ASP A 210 -25.42 -6.39 2.58
C ASP A 210 -24.78 -5.23 1.81
N LEU A 211 -23.52 -5.35 1.44
CA LEU A 211 -22.74 -4.35 0.71
C LEU A 211 -22.51 -4.78 -0.73
N SER A 212 -22.35 -3.80 -1.58
CA SER A 212 -21.76 -4.01 -2.91
C SER A 212 -20.38 -3.39 -2.97
N ILE A 213 -19.50 -4.01 -3.74
CA ILE A 213 -18.10 -3.60 -3.89
C ILE A 213 -17.82 -3.39 -5.38
N VAL A 214 -17.33 -2.21 -5.72
CA VAL A 214 -16.74 -1.91 -7.03
C VAL A 214 -15.27 -1.67 -6.82
N ARG A 215 -14.41 -2.56 -7.32
CA ARG A 215 -12.97 -2.49 -7.17
C ARG A 215 -12.30 -2.24 -8.52
N ALA A 216 -11.34 -1.33 -8.55
CA ALA A 216 -10.47 -1.09 -9.69
C ALA A 216 -9.01 -1.32 -9.30
N GLN A 217 -8.27 -2.05 -10.14
CA GLN A 217 -6.83 -2.19 -10.04
C GLN A 217 -6.16 -1.19 -10.96
N PHE A 218 -5.06 -0.62 -10.50
CA PHE A 218 -4.25 0.35 -11.21
C PHE A 218 -2.90 -0.28 -11.51
N SER A 219 -2.45 -0.19 -12.74
CA SER A 219 -1.20 -0.82 -13.17
C SER A 219 -0.32 0.20 -13.91
N SER A 220 0.99 0.06 -13.81
CA SER A 220 1.97 0.81 -14.59
C SER A 220 3.06 -0.14 -15.05
N GLY A 221 3.45 -0.07 -16.33
CA GLY A 221 4.45 -0.97 -16.90
C GLY A 221 4.11 -2.47 -16.75
N GLY A 222 2.80 -2.82 -16.79
CA GLY A 222 2.32 -4.21 -16.63
C GLY A 222 2.32 -4.74 -15.18
N ARG A 223 2.60 -3.89 -14.18
CA ARG A 223 2.59 -4.25 -12.76
C ARG A 223 1.46 -3.52 -12.04
N VAL A 224 0.75 -4.20 -11.15
CA VAL A 224 -0.24 -3.57 -10.28
C VAL A 224 0.49 -2.65 -9.30
N ILE A 225 0.11 -1.37 -9.27
CA ILE A 225 0.68 -0.33 -8.38
C ILE A 225 -0.26 0.06 -7.25
N GLY A 226 -1.49 -0.45 -7.28
CA GLY A 226 -2.47 -0.25 -6.22
C GLY A 226 -3.88 -0.60 -6.66
N SER A 227 -4.81 -0.43 -5.74
CA SER A 227 -6.23 -0.71 -5.93
C SER A 227 -7.08 0.29 -5.18
N VAL A 228 -8.25 0.58 -5.74
CA VAL A 228 -9.29 1.39 -5.08
C VAL A 228 -10.60 0.62 -5.14
N ALA A 229 -11.32 0.57 -4.03
CA ALA A 229 -12.66 -0.01 -3.98
C ALA A 229 -13.66 0.97 -3.38
N VAL A 230 -14.89 0.89 -3.88
CA VAL A 230 -16.06 1.58 -3.32
C VAL A 230 -16.98 0.54 -2.72
N LEU A 231 -17.33 0.77 -1.46
CA LEU A 231 -18.28 -0.06 -0.72
C LEU A 231 -19.53 0.77 -0.45
N GLY A 232 -20.68 0.23 -0.74
CA GLY A 232 -21.96 0.91 -0.54
C GLY A 232 -23.13 -0.06 -0.61
N PRO A 233 -24.38 0.45 -0.55
CA PRO A 233 -25.56 -0.38 -0.62
C PRO A 233 -25.71 -1.04 -2.00
N THR A 234 -26.50 -2.10 -2.08
CA THR A 234 -26.76 -2.81 -3.34
C THR A 234 -27.40 -1.97 -4.43
N ARG A 235 -27.90 -0.77 -4.09
CA ARG A 235 -28.51 0.21 -5.02
C ARG A 235 -27.56 1.32 -5.48
N MET A 236 -26.23 1.12 -5.39
CA MET A 236 -25.25 2.10 -5.87
C MET A 236 -25.41 2.45 -7.35
N GLN A 237 -24.91 3.62 -7.74
CA GLN A 237 -24.79 4.04 -9.15
C GLN A 237 -23.56 3.39 -9.80
N TYR A 238 -23.61 2.08 -10.04
CA TYR A 238 -22.48 1.29 -10.55
C TYR A 238 -21.85 1.86 -11.82
N SER A 239 -22.67 2.24 -12.82
CA SER A 239 -22.18 2.79 -14.10
C SER A 239 -21.37 4.07 -13.89
N LYS A 240 -21.78 4.93 -12.96
CA LYS A 240 -21.08 6.15 -12.60
C LYS A 240 -19.73 5.84 -11.91
N ILE A 241 -19.74 4.93 -10.94
CA ILE A 241 -18.53 4.51 -10.21
C ILE A 241 -17.52 3.89 -11.18
N ILE A 242 -17.96 2.99 -12.07
CA ILE A 242 -17.12 2.37 -13.10
C ILE A 242 -16.51 3.43 -14.03
N GLY A 243 -17.32 4.41 -14.45
CA GLY A 243 -16.84 5.53 -15.27
C GLY A 243 -15.75 6.34 -14.61
N MET A 244 -15.94 6.69 -13.32
CA MET A 244 -14.93 7.39 -12.53
C MET A 244 -13.63 6.57 -12.35
N MET A 245 -13.77 5.27 -12.06
CA MET A 245 -12.60 4.38 -11.90
C MET A 245 -11.78 4.31 -13.19
N ARG A 246 -12.45 4.18 -14.36
CA ARG A 246 -11.76 4.19 -15.66
C ARG A 246 -11.06 5.52 -15.92
N PHE A 247 -11.73 6.63 -15.67
CA PHE A 247 -11.13 7.94 -15.84
C PHE A 247 -9.87 8.10 -14.97
N MET A 248 -9.92 7.64 -13.71
CA MET A 248 -8.76 7.65 -12.81
C MET A 248 -7.63 6.75 -13.30
N GLN A 249 -7.94 5.56 -13.86
CA GLN A 249 -6.94 4.67 -14.45
C GLN A 249 -6.21 5.37 -15.62
N ASP A 250 -6.97 5.93 -16.57
CA ASP A 250 -6.40 6.64 -17.71
C ASP A 250 -5.55 7.83 -17.27
N ARG A 251 -6.00 8.55 -16.24
CA ARG A 251 -5.30 9.73 -15.75
C ARG A 251 -4.01 9.38 -15.03
N LEU A 252 -4.02 8.33 -14.21
CA LEU A 252 -2.82 7.86 -13.53
C LEU A 252 -1.77 7.36 -14.53
N ASP A 253 -2.18 6.62 -15.55
CA ASP A 253 -1.29 6.19 -16.62
C ASP A 253 -0.60 7.37 -17.33
N GLN A 254 -1.32 8.46 -17.58
CA GLN A 254 -0.75 9.68 -18.16
C GLN A 254 0.25 10.36 -17.22
N LEU A 255 -0.07 10.43 -15.92
CA LEU A 255 0.80 11.05 -14.92
C LEU A 255 2.12 10.29 -14.74
N LEU A 256 2.07 8.97 -14.77
CA LEU A 256 3.26 8.13 -14.60
C LEU A 256 4.16 8.14 -15.84
N LYS A 257 3.59 8.14 -17.05
CA LYS A 257 4.36 8.26 -18.31
C LYS A 257 5.08 9.60 -18.46
N ASN A 258 4.54 10.67 -17.89
CA ASN A 258 5.17 11.99 -17.94
C ASN A 258 6.32 12.16 -16.92
N LYS A 259 6.53 11.19 -16.05
CA LYS A 259 7.60 11.20 -15.03
C LYS A 259 8.79 10.28 -15.37
N GLU A 260 8.66 9.46 -16.43
CA GLU A 260 9.76 8.70 -17.04
C GLU A 260 10.49 9.54 -18.08
#